data_f0924652e756d6c2f3ee460ac0bc82ef
#
_entry.id   f0924652e756d6c2f3ee460ac0bc82ef
#
_cell.length_a   1.000
_cell.length_b   1.000
_cell.length_c   1.000
_cell.angle_alpha   90.00
_cell.angle_beta   90.00
_cell.angle_gamma   90.00
#
_symmetry.space_group_name_H-M   'P 1'
#
loop_
_entity.id
_entity.type
_entity.pdbx_description
1 polymer ?
#
loop_
_entity_poly.entity_id
_entity_poly.type
_entity_poly.pdbx_seq_one_letter_code
_entity_poly.pdbx_strand_id
1 'polypeptide(L)'
;MTGGTEAQGTLPAPAPETAAPSPGTQAPTQAPSAETPAPAAPAVSPWSLTQGGPQDDTGSGLAVGKGGDVLWVTSGTPRSDEDRDQVDGERLVLTLSRYSADGTKQWAKEFERNRLSDLRVAGSTGTDGAVFLSGNAFLYSADFGLGEAQDGFLVKFTQAGEPEWQRRVGQKVYAVAADAAGGVVALGEEWTTEAHTPQLVRYAADGTASWTKTFDGAREGTLLSAVALSGAGTSVVAGRLVGPVTVDGRTFDARGTGGFVVLAFGADGALAWGREVPEVNGRVGSVSVGADGTVAVAGEAVGLLVWNGVALDEGGPFVLTATADGQERWVKQPTCGATSVGTVAAVEPAGPVATACGNTVTRYAADGALLGTKSLAPEACESGTCSLATTALVAAPESGLVVSGWQRDGAGDTWNQDAFLRLVTP
;
A
#
# COMPACT_ATOMS: atom_id res chain seq x y z
N MET A 1 -59.28 20.52 61.17
CA MET A 1 -58.72 21.34 62.24
C MET A 1 -57.26 21.55 61.99
N THR A 2 -56.93 22.81 61.99
CA THR A 2 -55.68 23.55 62.02
C THR A 2 -54.82 23.41 60.74
N GLY A 3 -54.63 24.36 59.91
CA GLY A 3 -54.42 25.78 60.17
C GLY A 3 -52.91 26.07 59.99
N GLY A 4 -52.47 26.57 58.88
CA GLY A 4 -51.06 26.86 58.71
C GLY A 4 -50.83 27.82 57.55
N THR A 5 -50.62 28.94 57.89
CA THR A 5 -50.30 30.30 57.45
C THR A 5 -49.45 30.40 56.14
N GLU A 6 -49.94 31.16 55.18
CA GLU A 6 -49.18 31.74 54.04
C GLU A 6 -48.12 32.73 54.53
N ALA A 7 -46.92 32.61 54.02
CA ALA A 7 -45.89 33.63 54.09
C ALA A 7 -45.74 34.34 52.73
N GLN A 8 -46.17 35.57 52.67
CA GLN A 8 -45.95 36.49 51.54
C GLN A 8 -44.47 36.90 51.52
N GLY A 9 -43.79 36.52 50.43
CA GLY A 9 -42.44 37.02 50.11
C GLY A 9 -42.48 38.27 49.27
N THR A 10 -41.96 39.34 49.81
CA THR A 10 -41.76 40.65 49.19
C THR A 10 -40.83 40.62 47.99
N LEU A 11 -41.24 41.22 46.88
CA LEU A 11 -40.46 41.47 45.69
C LEU A 11 -39.33 42.48 45.95
N PRO A 12 -38.10 42.28 45.49
CA PRO A 12 -37.06 43.28 45.55
C PRO A 12 -37.23 44.39 44.48
N ALA A 13 -36.87 45.60 44.84
CA ALA A 13 -36.94 46.79 44.02
C ALA A 13 -36.01 46.76 42.80
N PRO A 14 -36.35 47.48 41.69
CA PRO A 14 -35.50 47.53 40.51
C PRO A 14 -34.22 48.33 40.72
N ALA A 15 -33.13 47.80 40.19
CA ALA A 15 -31.80 48.43 40.15
C ALA A 15 -31.78 49.64 39.21
N PRO A 16 -30.94 50.63 39.44
CA PRO A 16 -30.89 51.87 38.61
C PRO A 16 -30.31 51.59 37.22
N GLU A 17 -30.91 52.19 36.22
CA GLU A 17 -30.50 52.22 34.84
C GLU A 17 -29.09 52.85 34.69
N THR A 18 -28.14 52.04 34.18
CA THR A 18 -26.81 52.53 33.80
C THR A 18 -26.87 53.08 32.38
N ALA A 19 -26.49 54.31 32.22
CA ALA A 19 -26.46 55.06 30.94
C ALA A 19 -25.59 54.33 29.91
N ALA A 20 -26.08 54.28 28.66
CA ALA A 20 -25.36 53.69 27.50
C ALA A 20 -24.12 54.56 27.17
N PRO A 21 -22.97 53.95 26.84
CA PRO A 21 -21.82 54.67 26.33
C PRO A 21 -22.06 55.11 24.87
N SER A 22 -21.60 56.32 24.56
CA SER A 22 -21.58 56.91 23.22
C SER A 22 -20.85 56.05 22.20
N PRO A 23 -21.24 56.09 20.90
CA PRO A 23 -20.57 55.30 19.86
C PRO A 23 -19.16 55.82 19.62
N GLY A 24 -18.17 55.04 20.04
CA GLY A 24 -16.77 55.25 19.71
C GLY A 24 -16.53 55.03 18.22
N THR A 25 -15.82 55.96 17.61
CA THR A 25 -15.36 55.92 16.21
C THR A 25 -14.56 54.64 15.98
N GLN A 26 -15.09 53.69 15.20
CA GLN A 26 -14.35 52.49 14.78
C GLN A 26 -13.22 52.90 13.84
N ALA A 27 -11.99 52.56 14.20
CA ALA A 27 -10.86 52.61 13.29
C ALA A 27 -11.11 51.61 12.09
N PRO A 28 -10.64 51.91 10.88
CA PRO A 28 -10.83 51.05 9.73
C PRO A 28 -10.17 49.69 9.98
N THR A 29 -10.99 48.65 9.94
CA THR A 29 -10.52 47.24 9.97
C THR A 29 -9.62 47.02 8.74
N GLN A 30 -8.34 46.82 8.96
CA GLN A 30 -7.42 46.37 7.90
C GLN A 30 -7.97 45.05 7.31
N ALA A 31 -8.19 45.05 6.01
CA ALA A 31 -8.50 43.82 5.28
C ALA A 31 -7.35 42.82 5.49
N PRO A 32 -7.63 41.50 5.64
CA PRO A 32 -6.57 40.50 5.74
C PRO A 32 -5.69 40.61 4.49
N SER A 33 -4.41 40.82 4.69
CA SER A 33 -3.41 40.73 3.60
C SER A 33 -3.57 39.37 2.94
N ALA A 34 -3.82 39.35 1.63
CA ALA A 34 -3.78 38.12 0.85
C ALA A 34 -2.39 37.52 1.05
N GLU A 35 -2.32 36.34 1.69
CA GLU A 35 -1.11 35.53 1.72
C GLU A 35 -0.70 35.24 0.29
N THR A 36 0.47 35.70 -0.10
CA THR A 36 1.06 35.31 -1.37
C THR A 36 1.20 33.78 -1.34
N PRO A 37 0.64 33.03 -2.30
CA PRO A 37 0.84 31.59 -2.35
C PRO A 37 2.33 31.28 -2.31
N ALA A 38 2.74 30.36 -1.42
CA ALA A 38 4.10 29.87 -1.41
C ALA A 38 4.47 29.40 -2.84
N PRO A 39 5.69 29.67 -3.32
CA PRO A 39 6.12 29.22 -4.62
C PRO A 39 5.90 27.71 -4.69
N ALA A 40 5.23 27.25 -5.76
CA ALA A 40 5.06 25.83 -6.01
C ALA A 40 6.45 25.16 -6.04
N ALA A 41 6.61 24.06 -5.34
CA ALA A 41 7.84 23.28 -5.41
C ALA A 41 8.15 22.97 -6.90
N PRO A 42 9.43 23.01 -7.30
CA PRO A 42 9.80 22.74 -8.67
C PRO A 42 9.27 21.36 -9.08
N ALA A 43 8.50 21.30 -10.17
CA ALA A 43 7.98 20.05 -10.69
C ALA A 43 9.16 19.13 -11.04
N VAL A 44 9.21 17.94 -10.46
CA VAL A 44 10.22 16.93 -10.78
C VAL A 44 9.99 16.49 -12.22
N SER A 45 11.03 16.52 -13.06
CA SER A 45 10.96 16.05 -14.43
C SER A 45 10.75 14.53 -14.47
N PRO A 46 9.94 14.01 -15.41
CA PRO A 46 9.81 12.56 -15.60
C PRO A 46 11.17 11.91 -15.85
N TRP A 47 11.37 10.76 -15.21
CA TRP A 47 12.57 9.94 -15.39
C TRP A 47 12.19 8.46 -15.53
N SER A 48 13.07 7.69 -16.12
CA SER A 48 12.92 6.27 -16.35
C SER A 48 14.25 5.56 -16.13
N LEU A 49 14.19 4.39 -15.51
CA LEU A 49 15.30 3.51 -15.27
C LEU A 49 14.93 2.10 -15.73
N THR A 50 15.90 1.41 -16.33
CA THR A 50 15.78 0.01 -16.70
C THR A 50 16.94 -0.74 -16.05
N GLN A 51 16.63 -1.90 -15.48
CA GLN A 51 17.61 -2.83 -14.94
C GLN A 51 17.36 -4.19 -15.58
N GLY A 52 18.37 -4.72 -16.26
CA GLY A 52 18.29 -5.98 -16.95
C GLY A 52 19.63 -6.68 -17.02
N GLY A 53 19.62 -7.93 -17.47
CA GLY A 53 20.75 -8.81 -17.55
C GLY A 53 20.45 -10.03 -18.43
N PRO A 54 21.21 -11.13 -18.30
CA PRO A 54 20.93 -12.38 -19.00
C PRO A 54 19.72 -13.13 -18.48
N GLN A 55 19.17 -12.70 -17.35
CA GLN A 55 18.00 -13.30 -16.68
C GLN A 55 16.72 -12.50 -16.98
N ASP A 56 15.58 -13.05 -16.58
CA ASP A 56 14.31 -12.32 -16.61
C ASP A 56 14.19 -11.47 -15.37
N ASP A 57 14.42 -10.19 -15.53
CA ASP A 57 14.37 -9.23 -14.44
C ASP A 57 12.95 -8.66 -14.26
N THR A 58 12.55 -8.52 -13.01
CA THR A 58 11.24 -7.97 -12.62
C THR A 58 11.40 -7.02 -11.46
N GLY A 59 10.74 -5.87 -11.54
CA GLY A 59 10.52 -4.99 -10.40
C GLY A 59 9.49 -5.63 -9.47
N SER A 60 9.96 -6.20 -8.36
CA SER A 60 9.14 -7.01 -7.45
C SER A 60 8.55 -6.21 -6.29
N GLY A 61 9.20 -5.13 -5.87
CA GLY A 61 8.76 -4.28 -4.78
C GLY A 61 9.05 -2.81 -5.03
N LEU A 62 8.14 -1.95 -4.60
CA LEU A 62 8.21 -0.50 -4.78
C LEU A 62 7.62 0.19 -3.56
N ALA A 63 8.33 1.17 -3.02
CA ALA A 63 7.83 2.02 -1.94
C ALA A 63 8.41 3.43 -2.05
N VAL A 64 7.75 4.37 -1.39
CA VAL A 64 8.28 5.72 -1.15
C VAL A 64 8.81 5.79 0.27
N GLY A 65 9.98 6.34 0.43
CA GLY A 65 10.64 6.59 1.70
C GLY A 65 10.69 8.07 2.06
N LYS A 66 11.62 8.40 2.96
CA LYS A 66 11.85 9.76 3.46
C LYS A 66 12.19 10.71 2.32
N GLY A 67 11.53 11.88 2.32
CA GLY A 67 11.80 12.94 1.34
C GLY A 67 11.35 12.63 -0.08
N GLY A 68 10.47 11.63 -0.28
CA GLY A 68 10.05 11.19 -1.60
C GLY A 68 11.03 10.25 -2.30
N ASP A 69 12.03 9.74 -1.58
CA ASP A 69 12.94 8.74 -2.12
C ASP A 69 12.20 7.49 -2.54
N VAL A 70 12.68 6.87 -3.60
CA VAL A 70 12.09 5.66 -4.18
C VAL A 70 12.92 4.44 -3.79
N LEU A 71 12.27 3.46 -3.17
CA LEU A 71 12.84 2.17 -2.81
C LEU A 71 12.36 1.14 -3.83
N TRP A 72 13.29 0.46 -4.44
CA TRP A 72 13.01 -0.49 -5.50
C TRP A 72 13.70 -1.82 -5.26
N VAL A 73 12.94 -2.90 -5.39
CA VAL A 73 13.46 -4.26 -5.36
C VAL A 73 13.32 -4.87 -6.74
N THR A 74 14.43 -5.34 -7.27
CA THR A 74 14.45 -6.11 -8.51
C THR A 74 14.96 -7.52 -8.24
N SER A 75 14.50 -8.45 -9.04
CA SER A 75 14.94 -9.83 -8.96
C SER A 75 14.95 -10.47 -10.34
N GLY A 76 16.04 -11.18 -10.67
CA GLY A 76 16.15 -12.01 -11.85
C GLY A 76 15.60 -13.44 -11.62
N THR A 77 15.09 -14.05 -12.66
CA THR A 77 14.71 -15.47 -12.69
C THR A 77 15.31 -16.15 -13.91
N PRO A 78 15.78 -17.43 -13.82
CA PRO A 78 16.24 -18.16 -15.00
C PRO A 78 15.13 -18.25 -16.04
N ARG A 79 15.47 -18.14 -17.32
CA ARG A 79 14.52 -18.16 -18.43
C ARG A 79 13.90 -19.50 -18.72
N SER A 80 14.62 -20.61 -18.44
CA SER A 80 14.15 -21.97 -18.70
C SER A 80 14.52 -22.93 -17.58
N ASP A 81 13.91 -24.11 -17.55
CA ASP A 81 14.32 -25.18 -16.64
C ASP A 81 15.70 -25.75 -17.02
N GLU A 82 16.08 -25.69 -18.29
CA GLU A 82 17.42 -26.06 -18.76
C GLU A 82 18.48 -25.05 -18.28
N ASP A 83 18.13 -23.76 -18.22
CA ASP A 83 19.00 -22.72 -17.63
C ASP A 83 19.15 -22.92 -16.12
N ARG A 84 18.17 -23.51 -15.43
CA ARG A 84 18.29 -23.83 -13.99
C ARG A 84 19.37 -24.85 -13.69
N ASP A 85 19.58 -25.81 -14.60
CA ASP A 85 20.62 -26.85 -14.44
C ASP A 85 21.99 -26.36 -14.91
N GLN A 86 22.05 -25.31 -15.76
CA GLN A 86 23.29 -24.70 -16.23
C GLN A 86 23.76 -23.51 -15.38
N VAL A 87 22.93 -23.05 -14.45
CA VAL A 87 23.24 -21.90 -13.54
C VAL A 87 24.23 -22.27 -12.42
N ASP A 88 24.99 -23.35 -12.56
CA ASP A 88 26.10 -23.70 -11.65
C ASP A 88 27.21 -22.60 -11.61
N GLY A 89 26.99 -21.42 -12.18
CA GLY A 89 27.89 -20.27 -12.15
C GLY A 89 27.24 -18.89 -12.14
N GLU A 90 25.94 -18.74 -12.44
CA GLU A 90 25.27 -17.45 -12.43
C GLU A 90 24.45 -17.28 -11.14
N ARG A 91 24.90 -16.36 -10.30
CA ARG A 91 24.22 -15.99 -9.05
C ARG A 91 22.90 -15.31 -9.38
N LEU A 92 21.77 -15.88 -8.91
CA LEU A 92 20.51 -15.16 -8.87
C LEU A 92 20.64 -14.02 -7.86
N VAL A 93 20.44 -12.79 -8.31
CA VAL A 93 20.64 -11.60 -7.50
C VAL A 93 19.30 -10.94 -7.21
N LEU A 94 19.10 -10.64 -5.94
CA LEU A 94 18.12 -9.68 -5.47
C LEU A 94 18.83 -8.34 -5.31
N THR A 95 18.34 -7.29 -5.93
CA THR A 95 18.86 -5.93 -5.73
C THR A 95 17.84 -5.07 -5.00
N LEU A 96 18.22 -4.57 -3.83
CA LEU A 96 17.50 -3.51 -3.12
C LEU A 96 18.19 -2.18 -3.41
N SER A 97 17.47 -1.24 -4.01
CA SER A 97 18.00 0.06 -4.42
C SER A 97 17.23 1.22 -3.83
N ARG A 98 17.91 2.32 -3.58
CA ARG A 98 17.33 3.60 -3.20
C ARG A 98 17.72 4.66 -4.21
N TYR A 99 16.73 5.43 -4.63
CA TYR A 99 16.87 6.58 -5.52
C TYR A 99 16.26 7.81 -4.82
N SER A 100 16.81 8.98 -5.06
CA SER A 100 16.15 10.22 -4.69
C SER A 100 14.92 10.47 -5.58
N ALA A 101 14.07 11.43 -5.19
CA ALA A 101 12.83 11.75 -5.92
C ALA A 101 13.05 12.10 -7.40
N ASP A 102 14.24 12.58 -7.78
CA ASP A 102 14.65 12.91 -9.15
C ASP A 102 15.21 11.70 -9.93
N GLY A 103 15.21 10.50 -9.35
CA GLY A 103 15.73 9.28 -9.98
C GLY A 103 17.23 9.07 -9.84
N THR A 104 17.94 9.89 -9.07
CA THR A 104 19.38 9.70 -8.83
C THR A 104 19.61 8.56 -7.84
N LYS A 105 20.40 7.56 -8.24
CA LYS A 105 20.75 6.42 -7.40
C LYS A 105 21.56 6.86 -6.18
N GLN A 106 21.06 6.55 -4.99
CA GLN A 106 21.74 6.81 -3.72
C GLN A 106 22.62 5.62 -3.33
N TRP A 107 22.05 4.42 -3.38
CA TRP A 107 22.77 3.17 -3.16
C TRP A 107 22.01 1.98 -3.77
N ALA A 108 22.72 0.87 -3.92
CA ALA A 108 22.15 -0.44 -4.23
C ALA A 108 22.89 -1.50 -3.40
N LYS A 109 22.14 -2.47 -2.91
CA LYS A 109 22.64 -3.65 -2.19
C LYS A 109 22.21 -4.89 -2.94
N GLU A 110 23.15 -5.79 -3.19
CA GLU A 110 22.90 -7.06 -3.87
C GLU A 110 22.99 -8.19 -2.86
N PHE A 111 22.03 -9.09 -2.91
CA PHE A 111 21.98 -10.28 -2.08
C PHE A 111 21.80 -11.50 -2.97
N GLU A 112 22.40 -12.61 -2.59
CA GLU A 112 22.18 -13.87 -3.28
C GLU A 112 20.72 -14.30 -3.13
N ARG A 113 20.07 -14.55 -4.27
CA ARG A 113 18.67 -14.98 -4.31
C ARG A 113 18.61 -16.51 -4.38
N ASN A 114 18.80 -17.20 -3.30
CA ASN A 114 18.58 -18.65 -3.23
C ASN A 114 17.07 -18.96 -3.19
N ARG A 115 16.38 -18.85 -4.35
CA ARG A 115 14.94 -19.12 -4.50
C ARG A 115 14.03 -18.32 -3.54
N LEU A 116 14.34 -17.06 -3.29
CA LEU A 116 13.46 -16.16 -2.58
C LEU A 116 12.23 -15.83 -3.43
N SER A 117 11.06 -15.73 -2.81
CA SER A 117 9.81 -15.33 -3.48
C SER A 117 9.10 -14.20 -2.75
N ASP A 118 8.09 -13.63 -3.40
CA ASP A 118 7.17 -12.64 -2.84
C ASP A 118 7.87 -11.44 -2.18
N LEU A 119 8.95 -10.96 -2.82
CA LEU A 119 9.73 -9.85 -2.32
C LEU A 119 8.93 -8.56 -2.27
N ARG A 120 8.96 -7.88 -1.13
CA ARG A 120 8.26 -6.61 -0.88
C ARG A 120 9.21 -5.64 -0.19
N VAL A 121 8.99 -4.36 -0.43
CA VAL A 121 9.71 -3.28 0.23
C VAL A 121 8.72 -2.28 0.82
N ALA A 122 9.08 -1.73 1.97
CA ALA A 122 8.39 -0.59 2.57
C ALA A 122 9.42 0.43 3.05
N GLY A 123 9.07 1.70 3.02
CA GLY A 123 9.93 2.81 3.44
C GLY A 123 9.27 3.63 4.53
N SER A 124 10.01 3.95 5.59
CA SER A 124 9.62 4.96 6.55
C SER A 124 9.77 6.34 5.92
N THR A 125 8.70 7.13 5.95
CA THR A 125 8.70 8.52 5.51
C THR A 125 9.19 9.49 6.58
N GLY A 126 9.45 8.98 7.78
CA GLY A 126 9.89 9.74 8.94
C GLY A 126 11.38 10.07 8.95
N THR A 127 11.84 10.59 10.08
CA THR A 127 13.20 11.13 10.23
C THR A 127 14.30 10.07 10.14
N ASP A 128 14.01 8.81 10.52
CA ASP A 128 14.96 7.71 10.46
C ASP A 128 15.19 7.19 9.03
N GLY A 129 14.20 7.37 8.13
CA GLY A 129 14.28 6.92 6.73
C GLY A 129 14.53 5.42 6.59
N ALA A 130 14.06 4.61 7.56
CA ALA A 130 14.24 3.18 7.57
C ALA A 130 13.68 2.49 6.33
N VAL A 131 14.33 1.43 5.89
CA VAL A 131 13.95 0.61 4.76
C VAL A 131 13.67 -0.80 5.25
N PHE A 132 12.54 -1.38 4.83
CA PHE A 132 12.15 -2.73 5.20
C PHE A 132 12.06 -3.59 3.95
N LEU A 133 12.75 -4.72 3.97
CA LEU A 133 12.65 -5.76 2.95
C LEU A 133 12.01 -6.99 3.56
N SER A 134 11.05 -7.56 2.87
CA SER A 134 10.44 -8.84 3.24
C SER A 134 10.35 -9.79 2.05
N GLY A 135 10.24 -11.07 2.33
CA GLY A 135 10.09 -12.10 1.33
C GLY A 135 10.03 -13.47 1.99
N ASN A 136 10.04 -14.51 1.16
CA ASN A 136 9.94 -15.89 1.60
C ASN A 136 11.17 -16.67 1.15
N ALA A 137 11.83 -17.34 2.11
CA ALA A 137 13.01 -18.17 1.93
C ALA A 137 12.70 -19.66 2.20
N PHE A 138 11.59 -20.13 1.62
CA PHE A 138 11.09 -21.50 1.86
C PHE A 138 12.10 -22.57 1.40
N LEU A 139 12.52 -23.45 2.30
CA LEU A 139 13.59 -24.48 2.11
C LEU A 139 14.99 -23.96 1.84
N TYR A 140 15.20 -22.64 1.88
CA TYR A 140 16.48 -21.98 1.65
C TYR A 140 16.70 -20.93 2.71
N SER A 141 17.86 -20.31 2.68
CA SER A 141 18.19 -19.18 3.53
C SER A 141 18.80 -18.04 2.73
N ALA A 142 18.67 -16.84 3.24
CA ALA A 142 19.35 -15.66 2.73
C ALA A 142 20.04 -14.94 3.87
N ASP A 143 21.27 -14.48 3.66
CA ASP A 143 22.00 -13.66 4.63
C ASP A 143 21.97 -12.20 4.18
N PHE A 144 21.38 -11.35 5.00
CA PHE A 144 21.31 -9.90 4.79
C PHE A 144 22.36 -9.15 5.63
N GLY A 145 23.35 -9.87 6.17
CA GLY A 145 24.39 -9.33 7.06
C GLY A 145 24.07 -9.49 8.55
N LEU A 146 23.02 -10.25 8.89
CA LEU A 146 22.56 -10.50 10.26
C LEU A 146 22.45 -12.01 10.57
N GLY A 147 23.03 -12.85 9.71
CA GLY A 147 22.84 -14.29 9.70
C GLY A 147 21.68 -14.74 8.82
N GLU A 148 21.48 -16.05 8.74
CA GLU A 148 20.50 -16.64 7.83
C GLU A 148 19.06 -16.31 8.23
N ALA A 149 18.33 -15.69 7.31
CA ALA A 149 16.88 -15.54 7.36
C ALA A 149 16.22 -16.77 6.71
N GLN A 150 15.17 -17.28 7.32
CA GLN A 150 14.43 -18.45 6.86
C GLN A 150 12.94 -18.16 6.86
N ASP A 151 12.15 -18.96 6.14
CA ASP A 151 10.70 -18.83 6.06
C ASP A 151 10.27 -17.43 5.55
N GLY A 152 9.19 -16.89 6.08
CA GLY A 152 8.77 -15.51 5.86
C GLY A 152 9.63 -14.55 6.70
N PHE A 153 10.48 -13.80 6.05
CA PHE A 153 11.44 -12.89 6.70
C PHE A 153 11.05 -11.42 6.55
N LEU A 154 11.49 -10.64 7.52
CA LEU A 154 11.45 -9.18 7.52
C LEU A 154 12.79 -8.64 8.02
N VAL A 155 13.43 -7.79 7.23
CA VAL A 155 14.72 -7.16 7.56
C VAL A 155 14.56 -5.66 7.53
N LYS A 156 15.03 -4.99 8.58
CA LYS A 156 15.16 -3.53 8.62
C LYS A 156 16.58 -3.11 8.26
N PHE A 157 16.66 -2.11 7.42
CA PHE A 157 17.88 -1.39 7.07
C PHE A 157 17.77 0.07 7.49
N THR A 158 18.91 0.69 7.81
CA THR A 158 19.02 2.14 7.97
C THR A 158 18.73 2.86 6.65
N GLN A 159 18.60 4.17 6.71
CA GLN A 159 18.55 5.03 5.52
C GLN A 159 19.75 4.85 4.57
N ALA A 160 20.93 4.46 5.11
CA ALA A 160 22.14 4.20 4.35
C ALA A 160 22.22 2.77 3.77
N GLY A 161 21.23 1.92 4.05
CA GLY A 161 21.18 0.54 3.58
C GLY A 161 21.96 -0.44 4.48
N GLU A 162 22.34 -0.06 5.70
CA GLU A 162 22.97 -0.97 6.64
C GLU A 162 21.91 -1.78 7.40
N PRO A 163 22.06 -3.11 7.55
CA PRO A 163 21.07 -3.93 8.23
C PRO A 163 21.09 -3.66 9.74
N GLU A 164 19.90 -3.52 10.35
CA GLU A 164 19.75 -3.25 11.78
C GLU A 164 19.20 -4.45 12.56
N TRP A 165 18.15 -5.07 12.05
CA TRP A 165 17.57 -6.26 12.64
C TRP A 165 16.80 -7.08 11.62
N GLN A 166 16.57 -8.35 11.94
CA GLN A 166 15.71 -9.24 11.15
C GLN A 166 14.73 -9.99 12.05
N ARG A 167 13.57 -10.36 11.49
CA ARG A 167 12.51 -11.12 12.17
C ARG A 167 11.92 -12.15 11.22
N ARG A 168 11.50 -13.27 11.79
CA ARG A 168 10.62 -14.22 11.14
C ARG A 168 9.17 -13.76 11.36
N VAL A 169 8.35 -13.78 10.31
CA VAL A 169 6.94 -13.33 10.32
C VAL A 169 5.97 -14.51 10.11
N GLY A 170 6.42 -15.73 10.24
CA GLY A 170 5.68 -16.94 9.94
C GLY A 170 6.36 -17.74 8.85
N GLN A 171 5.70 -18.77 8.31
CA GLN A 171 6.24 -19.50 7.17
C GLN A 171 6.18 -18.67 5.89
N LYS A 172 5.20 -17.75 5.79
CA LYS A 172 5.11 -16.80 4.68
C LYS A 172 4.86 -15.38 5.18
N VAL A 173 5.37 -14.40 4.40
CA VAL A 173 5.00 -13.00 4.47
C VAL A 173 4.47 -12.57 3.11
N TYR A 174 3.38 -11.82 3.09
CA TYR A 174 2.69 -11.40 1.87
C TYR A 174 2.83 -9.91 1.60
N ALA A 175 2.82 -9.10 2.64
CA ALA A 175 2.87 -7.65 2.51
C ALA A 175 3.46 -6.99 3.76
N VAL A 176 4.06 -5.83 3.56
CA VAL A 176 4.62 -4.97 4.62
C VAL A 176 4.28 -3.51 4.35
N ALA A 177 4.09 -2.74 5.41
CA ALA A 177 3.93 -1.29 5.32
C ALA A 177 4.62 -0.61 6.52
N ALA A 178 5.38 0.44 6.26
CA ALA A 178 6.15 1.16 7.28
C ALA A 178 5.45 2.45 7.71
N ASP A 179 5.68 2.89 8.93
CA ASP A 179 5.21 4.17 9.44
C ASP A 179 6.32 5.22 9.53
N ALA A 180 5.92 6.47 9.80
CA ALA A 180 6.84 7.59 9.96
C ALA A 180 7.67 7.52 11.27
N ALA A 181 7.31 6.66 12.22
CA ALA A 181 8.06 6.46 13.46
C ALA A 181 9.13 5.36 13.35
N GLY A 182 9.32 4.80 12.14
CA GLY A 182 10.29 3.74 11.87
C GLY A 182 9.82 2.34 12.30
N GLY A 183 8.53 2.20 12.62
CA GLY A 183 7.87 0.91 12.81
C GLY A 183 7.34 0.33 11.49
N VAL A 184 6.90 -0.92 11.55
CA VAL A 184 6.40 -1.65 10.39
C VAL A 184 5.30 -2.61 10.79
N VAL A 185 4.32 -2.79 9.92
CA VAL A 185 3.37 -3.91 9.99
C VAL A 185 3.73 -4.92 8.92
N ALA A 186 3.66 -6.20 9.29
CA ALA A 186 3.88 -7.32 8.39
C ALA A 186 2.67 -8.26 8.42
N LEU A 187 2.15 -8.56 7.26
CA LEU A 187 1.07 -9.50 7.05
C LEU A 187 1.68 -10.83 6.60
N GLY A 188 1.49 -11.86 7.38
CA GLY A 188 2.06 -13.17 7.15
C GLY A 188 1.11 -14.31 7.49
N GLU A 189 1.63 -15.53 7.50
CA GLU A 189 0.87 -16.75 7.77
C GLU A 189 1.73 -17.75 8.52
N GLU A 190 1.18 -18.29 9.59
CA GLU A 190 1.74 -19.45 10.28
C GLU A 190 1.07 -20.74 9.80
N TRP A 191 1.89 -21.76 9.57
CA TRP A 191 1.42 -23.07 9.18
C TRP A 191 1.66 -24.09 10.28
N THR A 192 0.63 -24.84 10.56
CA THR A 192 0.70 -26.09 11.34
C THR A 192 0.24 -27.23 10.46
N THR A 193 0.35 -28.46 10.96
CA THR A 193 -0.19 -29.64 10.25
C THR A 193 -1.72 -29.59 10.08
N GLU A 194 -2.40 -28.75 10.83
CA GLU A 194 -3.87 -28.70 10.91
C GLU A 194 -4.46 -27.39 10.36
N ALA A 195 -3.68 -26.32 10.29
CA ALA A 195 -4.18 -24.99 9.95
C ALA A 195 -3.13 -24.09 9.30
N HIS A 196 -3.62 -23.22 8.42
CA HIS A 196 -2.94 -22.04 7.91
C HIS A 196 -3.57 -20.82 8.57
N THR A 197 -2.84 -20.11 9.40
CA THR A 197 -3.37 -19.00 10.19
C THR A 197 -2.74 -17.70 9.75
N PRO A 198 -3.46 -16.84 9.00
CA PRO A 198 -2.99 -15.51 8.69
C PRO A 198 -2.79 -14.69 9.95
N GLN A 199 -1.76 -13.83 9.95
CA GLN A 199 -1.45 -12.96 11.06
C GLN A 199 -0.98 -11.59 10.60
N LEU A 200 -1.30 -10.57 11.38
CA LEU A 200 -0.79 -9.21 11.23
C LEU A 200 0.05 -8.87 12.46
N VAL A 201 1.30 -8.57 12.26
CA VAL A 201 2.24 -8.23 13.33
C VAL A 201 2.73 -6.80 13.17
N ARG A 202 2.65 -6.01 14.23
CA ARG A 202 3.29 -4.69 14.27
C ARG A 202 4.59 -4.77 15.05
N TYR A 203 5.65 -4.29 14.44
CA TYR A 203 6.95 -4.13 15.07
C TYR A 203 7.25 -2.64 15.29
N ALA A 204 7.79 -2.33 16.46
CA ALA A 204 8.38 -1.03 16.76
C ALA A 204 9.69 -0.83 15.98
N ALA A 205 10.25 0.38 16.02
CA ALA A 205 11.48 0.72 15.31
C ALA A 205 12.69 -0.17 15.69
N ASP A 206 12.73 -0.70 16.90
CA ASP A 206 13.75 -1.61 17.42
C ASP A 206 13.50 -3.09 17.06
N GLY A 207 12.43 -3.37 16.34
CA GLY A 207 12.03 -4.73 15.96
C GLY A 207 11.31 -5.51 17.05
N THR A 208 10.91 -4.87 18.18
CA THR A 208 10.05 -5.49 19.18
C THR A 208 8.61 -5.55 18.67
N ALA A 209 7.98 -6.73 18.78
CA ALA A 209 6.58 -6.87 18.41
C ALA A 209 5.70 -6.08 19.40
N SER A 210 4.97 -5.08 18.89
CA SER A 210 4.07 -4.26 19.70
C SER A 210 2.72 -4.96 19.93
N TRP A 211 2.20 -5.60 18.88
CA TRP A 211 1.00 -6.42 18.93
C TRP A 211 0.94 -7.41 17.77
N THR A 212 0.18 -8.46 17.94
CA THR A 212 -0.11 -9.46 16.90
C THR A 212 -1.61 -9.71 16.85
N LYS A 213 -2.17 -9.82 15.65
CA LYS A 213 -3.54 -10.27 15.38
C LYS A 213 -3.49 -11.56 14.61
N THR A 214 -4.23 -12.55 15.07
CA THR A 214 -4.48 -13.80 14.36
C THR A 214 -5.88 -13.79 13.75
N PHE A 215 -6.00 -14.40 12.59
CA PHE A 215 -7.26 -14.50 11.87
C PHE A 215 -7.73 -15.96 11.96
N ASP A 216 -8.47 -16.25 13.04
CA ASP A 216 -8.84 -17.59 13.42
C ASP A 216 -9.94 -18.16 12.54
N GLY A 217 -9.89 -19.47 12.26
CA GLY A 217 -10.87 -20.18 11.45
C GLY A 217 -10.65 -20.05 9.93
N ALA A 218 -9.55 -19.43 9.50
CA ALA A 218 -9.19 -19.33 8.08
C ALA A 218 -9.13 -20.72 7.45
N ARG A 219 -9.78 -20.87 6.29
CA ARG A 219 -9.76 -22.10 5.50
C ARG A 219 -8.75 -21.99 4.38
N GLU A 220 -8.36 -23.13 3.83
CA GLU A 220 -7.54 -23.20 2.63
C GLU A 220 -8.12 -22.32 1.50
N GLY A 221 -7.26 -21.51 0.88
CA GLY A 221 -7.63 -20.50 -0.11
C GLY A 221 -7.98 -19.13 0.46
N THR A 222 -8.08 -18.96 1.79
CA THR A 222 -8.07 -17.64 2.41
C THR A 222 -6.68 -17.02 2.25
N LEU A 223 -6.60 -15.82 1.71
CA LEU A 223 -5.35 -15.11 1.47
C LEU A 223 -5.52 -13.61 1.74
N LEU A 224 -5.08 -13.19 2.90
CA LEU A 224 -4.89 -11.75 3.17
C LEU A 224 -3.58 -11.34 2.51
N SER A 225 -3.64 -10.51 1.47
CA SER A 225 -2.51 -10.32 0.53
C SER A 225 -1.94 -8.90 0.51
N ALA A 226 -2.64 -7.94 1.07
CA ALA A 226 -2.25 -6.54 1.01
C ALA A 226 -2.41 -5.83 2.36
N VAL A 227 -1.46 -4.97 2.69
CA VAL A 227 -1.48 -4.11 3.87
C VAL A 227 -0.98 -2.72 3.54
N ALA A 228 -1.62 -1.70 4.10
CA ALA A 228 -1.16 -0.32 4.08
C ALA A 228 -1.26 0.29 5.48
N LEU A 229 -0.48 1.33 5.71
CA LEU A 229 -0.41 2.04 6.97
C LEU A 229 -0.67 3.52 6.74
N SER A 230 -1.63 4.10 7.48
CA SER A 230 -1.89 5.53 7.46
C SER A 230 -0.85 6.31 8.28
N GLY A 231 -0.74 7.61 8.03
CA GLY A 231 0.08 8.49 8.86
C GLY A 231 -0.35 8.55 10.34
N ALA A 232 -1.60 8.20 10.65
CA ALA A 232 -2.13 8.09 12.01
C ALA A 232 -1.85 6.72 12.66
N GLY A 233 -1.17 5.81 11.96
CA GLY A 233 -0.84 4.47 12.46
C GLY A 233 -1.94 3.42 12.30
N THR A 234 -3.03 3.75 11.58
CA THR A 234 -4.06 2.76 11.23
C THR A 234 -3.54 1.81 10.17
N SER A 235 -3.63 0.52 10.45
CA SER A 235 -3.27 -0.55 9.49
C SER A 235 -4.53 -1.00 8.75
N VAL A 236 -4.49 -0.99 7.42
CA VAL A 236 -5.58 -1.53 6.59
C VAL A 236 -5.10 -2.79 5.89
N VAL A 237 -5.81 -3.88 6.09
CA VAL A 237 -5.55 -5.19 5.50
C VAL A 237 -6.66 -5.51 4.51
N ALA A 238 -6.31 -6.04 3.36
CA ALA A 238 -7.29 -6.54 2.41
C ALA A 238 -6.86 -7.89 1.82
N GLY A 239 -7.85 -8.69 1.44
CA GLY A 239 -7.59 -10.00 0.85
C GLY A 239 -8.85 -10.78 0.56
N ARG A 240 -8.64 -12.03 0.16
CA ARG A 240 -9.70 -13.00 -0.13
C ARG A 240 -9.99 -13.84 1.11
N LEU A 241 -11.27 -14.05 1.38
CA LEU A 241 -11.75 -15.03 2.35
C LEU A 241 -12.36 -16.25 1.67
N VAL A 242 -12.12 -17.41 2.28
CA VAL A 242 -12.84 -18.66 2.00
C VAL A 242 -13.43 -19.13 3.34
N GLY A 243 -14.74 -18.94 3.51
CA GLY A 243 -15.42 -19.19 4.77
C GLY A 243 -15.18 -18.14 5.86
N PRO A 244 -15.68 -18.38 7.07
CA PRO A 244 -15.62 -17.41 8.16
C PRO A 244 -14.22 -17.29 8.76
N VAL A 245 -13.82 -16.05 9.07
CA VAL A 245 -12.60 -15.71 9.78
C VAL A 245 -12.95 -14.82 10.97
N THR A 246 -12.38 -15.10 12.13
CA THR A 246 -12.61 -14.33 13.36
C THR A 246 -11.35 -13.59 13.78
N VAL A 247 -11.49 -12.28 14.05
CA VAL A 247 -10.44 -11.43 14.63
C VAL A 247 -11.06 -10.46 15.64
N ASP A 248 -10.43 -10.28 16.79
CA ASP A 248 -10.93 -9.45 17.90
C ASP A 248 -12.40 -9.75 18.29
N GLY A 249 -12.80 -11.04 18.22
CA GLY A 249 -14.15 -11.49 18.55
C GLY A 249 -15.23 -11.15 17.52
N ARG A 250 -14.86 -10.56 16.36
CA ARG A 250 -15.76 -10.33 15.23
C ARG A 250 -15.49 -11.34 14.13
N THR A 251 -16.55 -11.93 13.61
CA THR A 251 -16.48 -12.89 12.51
C THR A 251 -16.86 -12.19 11.21
N PHE A 252 -16.05 -12.40 10.18
CA PHE A 252 -16.25 -11.98 8.80
C PHE A 252 -16.45 -13.23 7.96
N ASP A 253 -17.51 -13.26 7.15
CA ASP A 253 -17.86 -14.41 6.33
C ASP A 253 -18.18 -13.97 4.89
N ALA A 254 -17.31 -14.36 3.98
CA ALA A 254 -17.44 -14.04 2.56
C ALA A 254 -18.64 -14.69 1.86
N ARG A 255 -19.31 -15.65 2.51
CA ARG A 255 -20.40 -16.47 1.97
C ARG A 255 -20.07 -17.18 0.65
N GLY A 256 -20.89 -18.16 0.31
CA GLY A 256 -20.76 -18.88 -0.97
C GLY A 256 -19.37 -19.48 -1.19
N THR A 257 -18.77 -19.23 -2.36
CA THR A 257 -17.46 -19.76 -2.77
C THR A 257 -16.28 -18.89 -2.34
N GLY A 258 -16.54 -17.77 -1.67
CA GLY A 258 -15.53 -16.80 -1.20
C GLY A 258 -15.97 -15.37 -1.38
N GLY A 259 -15.11 -14.46 -1.00
CA GLY A 259 -15.30 -13.00 -1.14
C GLY A 259 -14.05 -12.25 -0.76
N PHE A 260 -14.15 -10.92 -0.77
CA PHE A 260 -13.07 -10.06 -0.29
C PHE A 260 -13.42 -9.48 1.08
N VAL A 261 -12.38 -9.13 1.83
CA VAL A 261 -12.49 -8.42 3.09
C VAL A 261 -11.54 -7.24 3.12
N VAL A 262 -11.98 -6.15 3.73
CA VAL A 262 -11.14 -5.00 4.07
C VAL A 262 -11.30 -4.71 5.56
N LEU A 263 -10.21 -4.75 6.30
CA LEU A 263 -10.18 -4.61 7.76
C LEU A 263 -9.24 -3.48 8.15
N ALA A 264 -9.64 -2.64 9.07
CA ALA A 264 -8.79 -1.58 9.61
C ALA A 264 -8.56 -1.77 11.12
N PHE A 265 -7.31 -1.65 11.53
CA PHE A 265 -6.88 -1.76 12.91
C PHE A 265 -6.24 -0.44 13.35
N GLY A 266 -6.60 0.04 14.52
CA GLY A 266 -5.99 1.21 15.12
C GLY A 266 -4.48 1.02 15.41
N ALA A 267 -3.81 2.08 15.78
CA ALA A 267 -2.39 2.03 16.15
C ALA A 267 -2.11 1.08 17.33
N ASP A 268 -3.10 0.88 18.21
CA ASP A 268 -3.09 -0.06 19.33
C ASP A 268 -3.41 -1.52 18.91
N GLY A 269 -3.70 -1.73 17.64
CA GLY A 269 -4.08 -3.02 17.10
C GLY A 269 -5.57 -3.37 17.24
N ALA A 270 -6.40 -2.54 17.89
CA ALA A 270 -7.83 -2.82 17.99
C ALA A 270 -8.52 -2.75 16.62
N LEU A 271 -9.40 -3.71 16.32
CA LEU A 271 -10.19 -3.69 15.09
C LEU A 271 -11.15 -2.50 15.10
N ALA A 272 -10.90 -1.51 14.26
CA ALA A 272 -11.72 -0.31 14.12
C ALA A 272 -12.99 -0.57 13.29
N TRP A 273 -12.82 -1.15 12.11
CA TRP A 273 -13.92 -1.51 11.23
C TRP A 273 -13.54 -2.67 10.29
N GLY A 274 -14.56 -3.28 9.68
CA GLY A 274 -14.38 -4.28 8.62
C GLY A 274 -15.53 -4.22 7.64
N ARG A 275 -15.22 -4.50 6.38
CA ARG A 275 -16.17 -4.62 5.26
C ARG A 275 -15.95 -5.93 4.54
N GLU A 276 -17.05 -6.54 4.17
CA GLU A 276 -17.11 -7.78 3.39
C GLU A 276 -17.65 -7.46 2.00
N VAL A 277 -17.05 -8.05 0.99
CA VAL A 277 -17.58 -8.11 -0.38
C VAL A 277 -17.87 -9.58 -0.64
N PRO A 278 -19.09 -10.04 -0.37
CA PRO A 278 -19.43 -11.46 -0.43
C PRO A 278 -19.62 -11.94 -1.88
N GLU A 279 -19.54 -13.26 -2.06
CA GLU A 279 -19.88 -13.95 -3.31
C GLU A 279 -19.09 -13.53 -4.54
N VAL A 280 -17.87 -13.01 -4.33
CA VAL A 280 -16.93 -12.67 -5.39
C VAL A 280 -15.65 -13.49 -5.25
N ASN A 281 -15.19 -14.07 -6.35
CA ASN A 281 -13.88 -14.70 -6.44
C ASN A 281 -12.85 -13.72 -7.03
N GLY A 282 -11.58 -14.14 -7.02
CA GLY A 282 -10.50 -13.35 -7.58
C GLY A 282 -9.40 -13.09 -6.56
N ARG A 283 -8.72 -11.96 -6.69
CA ARG A 283 -7.61 -11.58 -5.81
C ARG A 283 -7.59 -10.08 -5.54
N VAL A 284 -7.16 -9.73 -4.34
CA VAL A 284 -6.75 -8.36 -4.00
C VAL A 284 -5.27 -8.22 -4.33
N GLY A 285 -4.93 -7.22 -5.14
CA GLY A 285 -3.56 -6.94 -5.57
C GLY A 285 -2.86 -5.93 -4.68
N SER A 286 -3.58 -4.91 -4.21
CA SER A 286 -3.02 -3.86 -3.36
C SER A 286 -4.06 -3.17 -2.49
N VAL A 287 -3.57 -2.53 -1.43
CA VAL A 287 -4.30 -1.54 -0.65
C VAL A 287 -3.42 -0.31 -0.48
N SER A 288 -4.01 0.86 -0.49
CA SER A 288 -3.34 2.15 -0.25
C SER A 288 -4.20 3.02 0.64
N VAL A 289 -3.56 3.84 1.49
CA VAL A 289 -4.26 4.75 2.40
C VAL A 289 -3.71 6.16 2.19
N GLY A 290 -4.61 7.10 1.91
CA GLY A 290 -4.29 8.51 1.76
C GLY A 290 -4.04 9.22 3.09
N ALA A 291 -3.51 10.43 3.02
CA ALA A 291 -3.27 11.27 4.20
C ALA A 291 -4.57 11.65 4.94
N ASP A 292 -5.69 11.73 4.22
CA ASP A 292 -7.03 11.98 4.74
C ASP A 292 -7.71 10.70 5.28
N GLY A 293 -7.01 9.55 5.23
CA GLY A 293 -7.53 8.25 5.61
C GLY A 293 -8.38 7.55 4.54
N THR A 294 -8.49 8.12 3.34
CA THR A 294 -9.14 7.43 2.20
C THR A 294 -8.42 6.12 1.93
N VAL A 295 -9.18 5.04 1.89
CA VAL A 295 -8.70 3.70 1.57
C VAL A 295 -9.02 3.38 0.12
N ALA A 296 -8.04 2.91 -0.65
CA ALA A 296 -8.23 2.35 -1.98
C ALA A 296 -7.77 0.89 -2.00
N VAL A 297 -8.58 0.01 -2.53
CA VAL A 297 -8.28 -1.42 -2.72
C VAL A 297 -8.42 -1.74 -4.18
N ALA A 298 -7.42 -2.37 -4.77
CA ALA A 298 -7.45 -2.79 -6.16
C ALA A 298 -7.13 -4.28 -6.31
N GLY A 299 -7.64 -4.86 -7.38
CA GLY A 299 -7.46 -6.27 -7.64
C GLY A 299 -8.20 -6.72 -8.90
N GLU A 300 -8.45 -8.01 -8.96
CA GLU A 300 -9.23 -8.65 -10.02
C GLU A 300 -10.36 -9.46 -9.41
N ALA A 301 -11.57 -9.19 -9.85
CA ALA A 301 -12.77 -9.91 -9.47
C ALA A 301 -13.12 -10.95 -10.53
N VAL A 302 -13.70 -12.06 -10.10
CA VAL A 302 -14.33 -13.05 -10.95
C VAL A 302 -15.77 -13.20 -10.46
N GLY A 303 -16.71 -12.81 -11.30
CA GLY A 303 -18.13 -12.71 -10.96
C GLY A 303 -18.54 -11.31 -10.51
N LEU A 304 -19.71 -11.23 -9.92
CA LEU A 304 -20.35 -9.97 -9.50
C LEU A 304 -19.63 -9.37 -8.30
N LEU A 305 -19.16 -8.13 -8.43
CA LEU A 305 -18.64 -7.35 -7.31
C LEU A 305 -19.61 -6.19 -7.05
N VAL A 306 -20.11 -6.09 -5.82
CA VAL A 306 -21.01 -5.01 -5.39
C VAL A 306 -20.32 -4.18 -4.31
N TRP A 307 -20.28 -2.85 -4.52
CA TRP A 307 -19.74 -1.90 -3.57
C TRP A 307 -20.55 -0.59 -3.60
N ASN A 308 -20.99 -0.13 -2.43
CA ASN A 308 -21.87 1.04 -2.29
C ASN A 308 -23.08 1.00 -3.24
N GLY A 309 -23.70 -0.17 -3.38
CA GLY A 309 -24.86 -0.36 -4.27
C GLY A 309 -24.55 -0.33 -5.77
N VAL A 310 -23.29 -0.18 -6.17
CA VAL A 310 -22.85 -0.26 -7.56
C VAL A 310 -22.31 -1.65 -7.84
N ALA A 311 -22.81 -2.27 -8.92
CA ALA A 311 -22.43 -3.59 -9.38
C ALA A 311 -21.40 -3.50 -10.54
N LEU A 312 -20.39 -4.36 -10.50
CA LEU A 312 -19.53 -4.70 -11.63
C LEU A 312 -19.84 -6.16 -12.01
N ASP A 313 -20.60 -6.35 -13.10
CA ASP A 313 -21.25 -7.62 -13.41
C ASP A 313 -20.34 -8.64 -14.09
N GLU A 314 -19.35 -8.20 -14.86
CA GLU A 314 -18.55 -9.09 -15.74
C GLU A 314 -17.25 -9.58 -15.10
N GLY A 315 -16.97 -9.16 -13.86
CA GLY A 315 -15.66 -9.37 -13.25
C GLY A 315 -14.57 -8.54 -13.93
N GLY A 316 -13.30 -8.88 -13.67
CA GLY A 316 -12.14 -8.14 -14.22
C GLY A 316 -11.46 -7.24 -13.20
N PRO A 317 -10.64 -6.30 -13.66
CA PRO A 317 -9.92 -5.37 -12.81
C PRO A 317 -10.88 -4.46 -12.06
N PHE A 318 -10.60 -4.18 -10.79
CA PHE A 318 -11.39 -3.27 -9.99
C PHE A 318 -10.51 -2.34 -9.14
N VAL A 319 -11.06 -1.19 -8.82
CA VAL A 319 -10.63 -0.34 -7.70
C VAL A 319 -11.87 0.10 -6.94
N LEU A 320 -11.88 -0.10 -5.64
CA LEU A 320 -12.90 0.39 -4.73
C LEU A 320 -12.30 1.30 -3.68
N THR A 321 -13.11 2.21 -3.15
CA THR A 321 -12.66 3.15 -2.12
C THR A 321 -13.62 3.20 -0.94
N ALA A 322 -13.03 3.48 0.23
CA ALA A 322 -13.75 3.74 1.47
C ALA A 322 -13.18 4.96 2.18
N THR A 323 -13.94 5.51 3.12
CA THR A 323 -13.50 6.54 4.04
C THR A 323 -12.64 5.97 5.16
N ALA A 324 -11.99 6.83 5.95
CA ALA A 324 -11.19 6.45 7.12
C ALA A 324 -11.97 5.61 8.16
N ASP A 325 -13.29 5.81 8.26
CA ASP A 325 -14.20 5.07 9.13
C ASP A 325 -14.86 3.86 8.44
N GLY A 326 -14.42 3.54 7.22
CA GLY A 326 -14.83 2.35 6.47
C GLY A 326 -16.18 2.50 5.76
N GLN A 327 -16.69 3.70 5.55
CA GLN A 327 -17.87 3.87 4.70
C GLN A 327 -17.50 3.68 3.23
N GLU A 328 -18.29 2.88 2.53
CA GLU A 328 -18.10 2.62 1.11
C GLU A 328 -18.33 3.90 0.30
N ARG A 329 -17.44 4.21 -0.64
CA ARG A 329 -17.55 5.37 -1.52
C ARG A 329 -17.96 4.97 -2.93
N TRP A 330 -17.00 4.55 -3.72
CA TRP A 330 -17.21 4.20 -5.12
C TRP A 330 -16.38 2.98 -5.52
N VAL A 331 -16.81 2.33 -6.60
CA VAL A 331 -16.07 1.27 -7.30
C VAL A 331 -15.99 1.61 -8.77
N LYS A 332 -14.85 1.31 -9.39
CA LYS A 332 -14.61 1.48 -10.83
C LYS A 332 -13.89 0.28 -11.39
N GLN A 333 -14.08 0.06 -12.69
CA GLN A 333 -13.33 -0.87 -13.49
C GLN A 333 -12.29 -0.09 -14.30
N PRO A 334 -10.99 -0.13 -13.93
CA PRO A 334 -9.96 0.57 -14.67
C PRO A 334 -9.72 -0.11 -16.03
N THR A 335 -9.31 0.69 -17.01
CA THR A 335 -8.87 0.15 -18.29
C THR A 335 -7.51 -0.53 -18.12
N CYS A 336 -7.39 -1.77 -18.56
CA CYS A 336 -6.12 -2.49 -18.59
C CYS A 336 -5.53 -2.50 -19.99
N GLY A 337 -4.20 -2.45 -20.04
CA GLY A 337 -3.45 -2.76 -21.27
C GLY A 337 -3.46 -4.26 -21.57
N ALA A 338 -2.91 -4.61 -22.73
CA ALA A 338 -2.95 -5.98 -23.24
C ALA A 338 -2.26 -7.03 -22.35
N THR A 339 -1.32 -6.63 -21.52
CA THR A 339 -0.55 -7.53 -20.63
C THR A 339 -0.87 -7.17 -19.18
N SER A 340 -1.88 -7.82 -18.60
CA SER A 340 -2.22 -7.61 -17.19
C SER A 340 -1.61 -8.70 -16.31
N VAL A 341 -0.89 -8.29 -15.29
CA VAL A 341 -0.38 -9.15 -14.21
C VAL A 341 -1.09 -8.89 -12.87
N GLY A 342 -2.07 -8.00 -12.90
CA GLY A 342 -2.86 -7.57 -11.76
C GLY A 342 -3.11 -6.07 -11.77
N THR A 343 -4.03 -5.65 -10.90
CA THR A 343 -4.38 -4.24 -10.72
C THR A 343 -3.87 -3.77 -9.38
N VAL A 344 -3.14 -2.66 -9.38
CA VAL A 344 -2.63 -2.00 -8.17
C VAL A 344 -3.16 -0.56 -8.09
N ALA A 345 -3.30 -0.03 -6.88
CA ALA A 345 -3.76 1.33 -6.66
C ALA A 345 -2.87 2.09 -5.67
N ALA A 346 -2.84 3.40 -5.85
CA ALA A 346 -2.23 4.35 -4.93
C ALA A 346 -3.16 5.54 -4.70
N VAL A 347 -3.29 5.99 -3.45
CA VAL A 347 -3.96 7.25 -3.12
C VAL A 347 -2.91 8.34 -3.13
N GLU A 348 -3.13 9.36 -3.96
CA GLU A 348 -2.23 10.51 -4.07
C GLU A 348 -2.42 11.47 -2.88
N PRO A 349 -1.39 12.24 -2.49
CA PRO A 349 -1.46 13.15 -1.34
C PRO A 349 -2.60 14.18 -1.43
N ALA A 350 -2.97 14.59 -2.64
CA ALA A 350 -4.06 15.53 -2.89
C ALA A 350 -5.46 14.89 -2.97
N GLY A 351 -5.57 13.57 -2.72
CA GLY A 351 -6.84 12.84 -2.67
C GLY A 351 -7.25 12.03 -3.89
N PRO A 352 -6.73 12.28 -5.13
CA PRO A 352 -6.99 11.39 -6.26
C PRO A 352 -6.51 9.97 -6.01
N VAL A 353 -7.14 9.02 -6.71
CA VAL A 353 -6.74 7.61 -6.71
C VAL A 353 -6.23 7.24 -8.08
N ALA A 354 -5.02 6.72 -8.12
CA ALA A 354 -4.42 6.16 -9.33
C ALA A 354 -4.48 4.63 -9.30
N THR A 355 -4.65 4.03 -10.48
CA THR A 355 -4.51 2.58 -10.68
C THR A 355 -3.50 2.31 -11.78
N ALA A 356 -2.80 1.17 -11.69
CA ALA A 356 -2.02 0.65 -12.79
C ALA A 356 -2.48 -0.79 -13.10
N CYS A 357 -2.74 -1.05 -14.38
CA CYS A 357 -3.18 -2.35 -14.88
C CYS A 357 -2.56 -2.61 -16.26
N GLY A 358 -1.76 -3.67 -16.40
CA GLY A 358 -0.95 -3.88 -17.58
C GLY A 358 -0.01 -2.70 -17.82
N ASN A 359 -0.06 -2.11 -18.98
CA ASN A 359 0.72 -0.91 -19.32
C ASN A 359 -0.08 0.40 -19.16
N THR A 360 -1.19 0.40 -18.45
CA THR A 360 -2.08 1.56 -18.39
C THR A 360 -2.19 2.09 -16.96
N VAL A 361 -2.00 3.39 -16.79
CA VAL A 361 -2.24 4.13 -15.54
C VAL A 361 -3.48 4.96 -15.71
N THR A 362 -4.46 4.79 -14.82
CA THR A 362 -5.73 5.55 -14.82
C THR A 362 -5.85 6.31 -13.51
N ARG A 363 -6.28 7.57 -13.56
CA ARG A 363 -6.48 8.43 -12.39
C ARG A 363 -7.94 8.81 -12.24
N TYR A 364 -8.41 8.81 -11.00
CA TYR A 364 -9.74 9.19 -10.59
C TYR A 364 -9.67 10.28 -9.53
N ALA A 365 -10.60 11.24 -9.60
CA ALA A 365 -10.80 12.20 -8.51
C ALA A 365 -11.30 11.49 -7.24
N ALA A 366 -11.30 12.18 -6.11
CA ALA A 366 -11.78 11.65 -4.83
C ALA A 366 -13.24 11.17 -4.86
N ASP A 367 -14.07 11.69 -5.75
CA ASP A 367 -15.45 11.28 -5.99
C ASP A 367 -15.60 10.16 -7.02
N GLY A 368 -14.51 9.68 -7.60
CA GLY A 368 -14.48 8.63 -8.63
C GLY A 368 -14.67 9.13 -10.07
N ALA A 369 -14.68 10.45 -10.31
CA ALA A 369 -14.66 10.98 -11.68
C ALA A 369 -13.33 10.69 -12.36
N LEU A 370 -13.37 10.26 -13.62
CA LEU A 370 -12.15 9.99 -14.41
C LEU A 370 -11.39 11.29 -14.67
N LEU A 371 -10.15 11.36 -14.23
CA LEU A 371 -9.25 12.49 -14.49
C LEU A 371 -8.42 12.28 -15.76
N GLY A 372 -8.04 11.04 -16.05
CA GLY A 372 -7.28 10.72 -17.23
C GLY A 372 -6.74 9.29 -17.25
N THR A 373 -6.24 8.90 -18.41
CA THR A 373 -5.60 7.59 -18.63
C THR A 373 -4.34 7.79 -19.46
N LYS A 374 -3.26 7.11 -19.06
CA LYS A 374 -1.96 7.16 -19.73
C LYS A 374 -1.46 5.75 -20.00
N SER A 375 -1.17 5.46 -21.27
CA SER A 375 -0.49 4.21 -21.64
C SER A 375 1.01 4.40 -21.56
N LEU A 376 1.69 3.43 -20.98
CA LEU A 376 3.15 3.35 -20.91
C LEU A 376 3.65 2.54 -22.09
N ALA A 377 4.63 3.06 -22.82
CA ALA A 377 5.29 2.35 -23.89
C ALA A 377 6.57 1.67 -23.36
N PRO A 378 6.92 0.47 -23.85
CA PRO A 378 8.25 -0.09 -23.62
C PRO A 378 9.34 0.83 -24.17
N GLU A 379 10.47 0.91 -23.47
CA GLU A 379 11.67 1.59 -23.97
C GLU A 379 12.53 0.60 -24.77
N ALA A 380 13.26 1.11 -25.76
CA ALA A 380 14.20 0.32 -26.56
C ALA A 380 13.61 -0.95 -27.20
N CYS A 381 12.45 -0.80 -27.86
CA CYS A 381 11.83 -1.89 -28.60
C CYS A 381 12.53 -2.10 -29.96
N GLU A 382 13.54 -2.95 -30.00
CA GLU A 382 14.35 -3.20 -31.18
C GLU A 382 13.70 -4.25 -32.11
N SER A 383 13.05 -5.25 -31.53
CA SER A 383 12.41 -6.34 -32.30
C SER A 383 11.09 -5.92 -32.97
N GLY A 384 10.50 -4.80 -32.58
CA GLY A 384 9.16 -4.37 -32.99
C GLY A 384 8.01 -5.15 -32.32
N THR A 385 8.32 -6.14 -31.47
CA THR A 385 7.35 -6.89 -30.67
C THR A 385 7.69 -6.70 -29.21
N CYS A 386 7.00 -5.75 -28.57
CA CYS A 386 7.30 -5.40 -27.18
C CYS A 386 6.05 -5.43 -26.31
N SER A 387 6.24 -5.77 -25.06
CA SER A 387 5.20 -5.73 -24.04
C SER A 387 5.73 -5.13 -22.75
N LEU A 388 4.82 -4.56 -21.95
CA LEU A 388 5.13 -3.96 -20.66
C LEU A 388 3.98 -4.29 -19.70
N ALA A 389 4.32 -4.64 -18.47
CA ALA A 389 3.35 -4.78 -17.40
C ALA A 389 3.82 -4.13 -16.11
N THR A 390 2.92 -3.40 -15.47
CA THR A 390 3.15 -2.81 -14.16
C THR A 390 2.84 -3.84 -13.06
N THR A 391 3.71 -3.92 -12.07
CA THR A 391 3.58 -4.80 -10.90
C THR A 391 3.35 -4.00 -9.62
N ALA A 392 3.78 -2.74 -9.60
CA ALA A 392 3.67 -1.87 -8.44
C ALA A 392 3.43 -0.42 -8.84
N LEU A 393 2.72 0.31 -7.98
CA LEU A 393 2.39 1.72 -8.12
C LEU A 393 2.42 2.37 -6.74
N VAL A 394 3.10 3.49 -6.62
CA VAL A 394 3.10 4.34 -5.42
C VAL A 394 2.91 5.80 -5.79
N ALA A 395 2.29 6.56 -4.90
CA ALA A 395 2.19 8.01 -5.03
C ALA A 395 3.43 8.65 -4.39
N ALA A 396 4.17 9.42 -5.17
CA ALA A 396 5.31 10.18 -4.69
C ALA A 396 4.86 11.57 -4.25
N PRO A 397 5.28 12.04 -3.06
CA PRO A 397 5.00 13.40 -2.61
C PRO A 397 5.48 14.41 -3.66
N GLU A 398 4.65 15.40 -3.97
CA GLU A 398 4.97 16.56 -4.83
C GLU A 398 5.21 16.28 -6.32
N SER A 399 5.42 15.03 -6.77
CA SER A 399 5.98 14.80 -8.11
C SER A 399 5.14 13.91 -9.03
N GLY A 400 4.21 13.12 -8.51
CA GLY A 400 3.41 12.25 -9.36
C GLY A 400 3.36 10.79 -8.89
N LEU A 401 3.34 9.88 -9.86
CA LEU A 401 3.21 8.46 -9.61
C LEU A 401 4.49 7.75 -10.02
N VAL A 402 5.00 6.88 -9.17
CA VAL A 402 6.08 5.97 -9.55
C VAL A 402 5.51 4.60 -9.83
N VAL A 403 5.84 4.05 -10.98
CA VAL A 403 5.44 2.72 -11.42
C VAL A 403 6.66 1.84 -11.60
N SER A 404 6.51 0.57 -11.28
CA SER A 404 7.52 -0.45 -11.54
C SER A 404 6.88 -1.69 -12.15
N GLY A 405 7.68 -2.49 -12.84
CA GLY A 405 7.23 -3.71 -13.45
C GLY A 405 8.33 -4.36 -14.28
N TRP A 406 7.93 -4.95 -15.38
CA TRP A 406 8.82 -5.52 -16.38
C TRP A 406 8.43 -5.07 -17.78
N GLN A 407 9.41 -5.02 -18.67
CA GLN A 407 9.23 -4.84 -20.09
C GLN A 407 9.95 -5.96 -20.83
N ARG A 408 9.39 -6.39 -21.96
CA ARG A 408 9.96 -7.41 -22.84
C ARG A 408 10.18 -6.86 -24.22
N ASP A 409 11.32 -7.20 -24.80
CA ASP A 409 11.61 -7.03 -26.22
C ASP A 409 11.80 -8.40 -26.85
N GLY A 410 11.05 -8.70 -27.90
CA GLY A 410 11.04 -9.98 -28.58
C GLY A 410 9.79 -10.81 -28.36
N ALA A 411 9.69 -11.92 -29.07
CA ALA A 411 8.58 -12.85 -29.03
C ALA A 411 9.07 -14.31 -29.05
N GLY A 412 8.26 -15.22 -28.47
CA GLY A 412 8.61 -16.64 -28.38
C GLY A 412 9.76 -16.86 -27.40
N ASP A 413 10.69 -17.74 -27.76
CA ASP A 413 11.83 -18.13 -26.90
C ASP A 413 13.03 -17.17 -27.00
N THR A 414 12.90 -16.08 -27.74
CA THR A 414 14.01 -15.13 -28.01
C THR A 414 13.77 -13.74 -27.41
N TRP A 415 12.95 -13.65 -26.39
CA TRP A 415 12.66 -12.38 -25.72
C TRP A 415 13.64 -12.08 -24.57
N ASN A 416 13.86 -10.78 -24.31
CA ASN A 416 14.58 -10.28 -23.15
C ASN A 416 13.60 -9.57 -22.23
N GLN A 417 13.65 -9.84 -20.91
CA GLN A 417 12.81 -9.17 -19.94
C GLN A 417 13.66 -8.39 -18.96
N ASP A 418 13.40 -7.10 -18.89
CA ASP A 418 14.07 -6.17 -18.00
C ASP A 418 13.08 -5.57 -17.01
N ALA A 419 13.52 -5.35 -15.77
CA ALA A 419 12.78 -4.57 -14.80
C ALA A 419 12.82 -3.08 -15.18
N PHE A 420 11.71 -2.37 -14.98
CA PHE A 420 11.67 -0.92 -15.16
C PHE A 420 11.14 -0.19 -13.92
N LEU A 421 11.54 1.07 -13.80
CA LEU A 421 11.08 2.01 -12.79
C LEU A 421 10.89 3.38 -13.46
N ARG A 422 9.70 3.99 -13.33
CA ARG A 422 9.38 5.26 -14.01
C ARG A 422 8.60 6.20 -13.12
N LEU A 423 8.97 7.48 -13.13
CA LEU A 423 8.14 8.56 -12.66
C LEU A 423 7.16 8.98 -13.75
N VAL A 424 5.89 8.86 -13.48
CA VAL A 424 4.80 9.24 -14.38
C VAL A 424 4.18 10.52 -13.85
N THR A 425 4.39 11.62 -14.55
CA THR A 425 3.66 12.87 -14.25
C THR A 425 2.24 12.77 -14.77
N PRO A 426 1.28 13.36 -14.04
CA PRO A 426 -0.15 13.34 -14.35
C PRO A 426 -0.47 13.87 -15.75
#